data_0b686bda6b3caa32f01c6159a4f06501
#
_entry.id   0b686bda6b3caa32f01c6159a4f06501
#
_cell.length_a   1.000
_cell.length_b   1.000
_cell.length_c   1.000
_cell.angle_alpha   90.00
_cell.angle_beta   90.00
_cell.angle_gamma   90.00
#
_symmetry.space_group_name_H-M   'P 1'
#
loop_
_entity.id
_entity.type
_entity.pdbx_description
1 polymer ?
#
loop_
_entity_poly.entity_id
_entity_poly.type
_entity_poly.pdbx_seq_one_letter_code
_entity_poly.pdbx_strand_id
1 'polypeptide(L)'
;MRYVRHFNHYADISVCDFIICNMKKKINTFIDDLYKQKGKLIMRKKEISMIILAGGASSRMGRDKSDLTIDGKTFLEMQIEKGEKLGISDILLSGYHGENKYKYPIIPDRFPGKGPLGGLEACFRKAKNPYCLVLGVDVPLVPAEELAALIRQSLHSDAKAVILSHGGHEEPLMGVYCTDLADAMLEEITLRKGAVFAFLRKNGYECYESQAAAWYFSNINDSETYKEIAGNHFRFNWKTVMRVDRNV
;
A
#
# COMPACT_ATOMS: atom_id res chain seq x y z
N MET A 1 46.98 -58.45 -31.09
CA MET A 1 46.45 -58.20 -29.74
C MET A 1 45.63 -56.94 -29.77
N ARG A 2 44.27 -57.07 -29.75
CA ARG A 2 43.35 -55.94 -29.66
C ARG A 2 42.92 -55.79 -28.21
N TYR A 3 43.24 -54.64 -27.58
CA TYR A 3 42.73 -54.27 -26.27
C TYR A 3 41.31 -53.66 -26.45
N VAL A 4 40.30 -54.40 -25.97
CA VAL A 4 38.92 -53.86 -25.82
C VAL A 4 38.84 -53.19 -24.46
N ARG A 5 38.70 -51.84 -24.46
CA ARG A 5 38.34 -51.11 -23.24
C ARG A 5 36.85 -51.27 -22.96
N HIS A 6 36.51 -52.00 -21.92
CA HIS A 6 35.17 -51.95 -21.34
C HIS A 6 35.02 -50.63 -20.62
N PHE A 7 34.17 -49.75 -21.15
CA PHE A 7 33.67 -48.60 -20.40
C PHE A 7 32.65 -49.10 -19.38
N ASN A 8 32.91 -48.81 -18.10
CA ASN A 8 32.01 -49.10 -16.98
C ASN A 8 30.81 -48.12 -17.02
N HIS A 9 29.71 -48.52 -17.61
CA HIS A 9 28.46 -47.74 -17.74
C HIS A 9 27.68 -47.61 -16.42
N TYR A 10 28.12 -48.23 -15.34
CA TYR A 10 27.40 -48.23 -14.05
C TYR A 10 27.70 -47.03 -13.14
N ALA A 11 28.75 -46.26 -13.39
CA ALA A 11 29.15 -45.10 -12.56
C ALA A 11 28.35 -43.84 -12.91
N ASP A 12 27.89 -43.70 -14.15
CA ASP A 12 27.20 -42.48 -14.60
C ASP A 12 25.73 -42.40 -14.17
N ILE A 13 25.05 -43.54 -14.00
CA ILE A 13 23.65 -43.59 -13.61
C ILE A 13 23.46 -43.14 -12.15
N SER A 14 24.38 -43.47 -11.27
CA SER A 14 24.30 -43.11 -9.84
C SER A 14 24.52 -41.60 -9.61
N VAL A 15 25.36 -40.95 -10.42
CA VAL A 15 25.61 -39.49 -10.34
C VAL A 15 24.39 -38.73 -10.85
N CYS A 16 23.78 -39.18 -11.95
CA CYS A 16 22.55 -38.56 -12.48
C CYS A 16 21.38 -38.69 -11.48
N ASP A 17 21.20 -39.86 -10.87
CA ASP A 17 20.15 -40.07 -9.86
C ASP A 17 20.38 -39.22 -8.61
N PHE A 18 21.62 -39.05 -8.18
CA PHE A 18 21.98 -38.17 -7.06
C PHE A 18 21.73 -36.70 -7.36
N ILE A 19 22.07 -36.23 -8.58
CA ILE A 19 21.82 -34.85 -9.02
C ILE A 19 20.32 -34.60 -9.12
N ILE A 20 19.54 -35.53 -9.74
CA ILE A 20 18.09 -35.41 -9.88
C ILE A 20 17.41 -35.41 -8.51
N CYS A 21 17.85 -36.25 -7.57
CA CYS A 21 17.34 -36.30 -6.22
C CYS A 21 17.59 -34.99 -5.46
N ASN A 22 18.79 -34.42 -5.57
CA ASN A 22 19.14 -33.13 -4.94
C ASN A 22 18.39 -31.95 -5.59
N MET A 23 18.20 -31.96 -6.89
CA MET A 23 17.37 -30.97 -7.59
C MET A 23 15.89 -31.04 -7.13
N LYS A 24 15.31 -32.25 -7.06
CA LYS A 24 13.95 -32.46 -6.54
C LYS A 24 13.80 -31.95 -5.11
N LYS A 25 14.77 -32.21 -4.21
CA LYS A 25 14.76 -31.70 -2.84
C LYS A 25 14.80 -30.16 -2.82
N LYS A 26 15.68 -29.53 -3.61
CA LYS A 26 15.75 -28.06 -3.70
C LYS A 26 14.47 -27.44 -4.25
N ILE A 27 13.88 -28.05 -5.28
CA ILE A 27 12.59 -27.60 -5.85
C ILE A 27 11.46 -27.73 -4.82
N ASN A 28 11.37 -28.86 -4.11
CA ASN A 28 10.34 -29.05 -3.09
C ASN A 28 10.51 -28.06 -1.92
N THR A 29 11.75 -27.83 -1.46
CA THR A 29 12.02 -26.81 -0.43
C THR A 29 11.61 -25.42 -0.91
N PHE A 30 11.94 -25.05 -2.14
CA PHE A 30 11.54 -23.78 -2.75
C PHE A 30 10.02 -23.64 -2.87
N ILE A 31 9.32 -24.71 -3.28
CA ILE A 31 7.87 -24.76 -3.35
C ILE A 31 7.24 -24.63 -1.94
N ASP A 32 7.78 -25.35 -0.95
CA ASP A 32 7.30 -25.25 0.43
C ASP A 32 7.51 -23.84 1.01
N ASP A 33 8.63 -23.19 0.71
CA ASP A 33 8.89 -21.81 1.11
C ASP A 33 7.93 -20.83 0.40
N LEU A 34 7.63 -21.04 -0.88
CA LEU A 34 6.61 -20.25 -1.60
C LEU A 34 5.22 -20.43 -0.98
N TYR A 35 4.82 -21.66 -0.61
CA TYR A 35 3.53 -21.90 0.05
C TYR A 35 3.49 -21.29 1.45
N LYS A 36 4.57 -21.37 2.21
CA LYS A 36 4.70 -20.71 3.54
C LYS A 36 4.61 -19.19 3.41
N GLN A 37 5.32 -18.60 2.44
CA GLN A 37 5.26 -17.17 2.17
C GLN A 37 3.85 -16.75 1.71
N LYS A 38 3.22 -17.51 0.81
CA LYS A 38 1.85 -17.26 0.35
C LYS A 38 0.85 -17.39 1.49
N GLY A 39 0.99 -18.41 2.35
CA GLY A 39 0.16 -18.58 3.54
C GLY A 39 0.35 -17.43 4.55
N LYS A 40 1.59 -17.02 4.82
CA LYS A 40 1.92 -15.88 5.67
C LYS A 40 1.37 -14.57 5.09
N LEU A 41 1.43 -14.40 3.77
CA LEU A 41 0.89 -13.24 3.06
C LEU A 41 -0.65 -13.20 3.14
N ILE A 42 -1.34 -14.35 2.96
CA ILE A 42 -2.80 -14.44 3.06
C ILE A 42 -3.26 -14.20 4.50
N MET A 43 -2.56 -14.72 5.51
CA MET A 43 -2.89 -14.48 6.91
C MET A 43 -2.70 -13.00 7.27
N ARG A 44 -1.58 -12.38 6.91
CA ARG A 44 -1.31 -10.96 7.21
C ARG A 44 -2.21 -9.99 6.44
N LYS A 45 -2.68 -10.33 5.23
CA LYS A 45 -3.71 -9.52 4.53
C LYS A 45 -5.00 -9.38 5.33
N LYS A 46 -5.35 -10.35 6.17
CA LYS A 46 -6.48 -10.27 7.10
C LYS A 46 -6.21 -9.40 8.33
N GLU A 47 -4.95 -9.02 8.56
CA GLU A 47 -4.50 -8.26 9.73
C GLU A 47 -4.21 -6.78 9.39
N ILE A 48 -4.75 -6.28 8.30
CA ILE A 48 -4.58 -4.88 7.87
C ILE A 48 -5.92 -4.16 7.92
N SER A 49 -5.96 -3.03 8.62
CA SER A 49 -6.99 -2.01 8.51
C SER A 49 -6.60 -0.98 7.45
N MET A 50 -7.54 -0.20 6.95
CA MET A 50 -7.25 0.93 6.07
C MET A 50 -7.74 2.21 6.71
N ILE A 51 -6.94 3.25 6.62
CA ILE A 51 -7.29 4.60 7.06
C ILE A 51 -7.30 5.50 5.83
N ILE A 52 -8.44 6.10 5.55
CA ILE A 52 -8.59 7.12 4.52
C ILE A 52 -8.60 8.48 5.21
N LEU A 53 -7.56 9.29 4.97
CA LEU A 53 -7.45 10.64 5.47
C LEU A 53 -8.33 11.56 4.61
N ALA A 54 -9.56 11.78 5.06
CA ALA A 54 -10.59 12.56 4.38
C ALA A 54 -10.80 13.95 4.99
N GLY A 55 -10.17 14.23 6.14
CA GLY A 55 -10.20 15.53 6.81
C GLY A 55 -9.07 16.44 6.34
N GLY A 56 -9.31 17.74 6.40
CA GLY A 56 -8.34 18.79 6.11
C GLY A 56 -9.05 20.08 5.70
N ALA A 57 -8.46 21.24 6.02
CA ALA A 57 -9.00 22.53 5.61
C ALA A 57 -8.86 22.70 4.09
N SER A 58 -9.88 22.29 3.34
CA SER A 58 -9.98 22.49 1.87
C SER A 58 -10.27 23.97 1.51
N SER A 59 -9.64 24.91 2.25
CA SER A 59 -9.88 26.34 2.17
C SER A 59 -9.64 26.93 0.76
N ARG A 60 -8.82 26.28 -0.05
CA ARG A 60 -8.45 26.78 -1.40
C ARG A 60 -9.46 26.39 -2.48
N MET A 61 -10.23 25.32 -2.30
CA MET A 61 -11.16 24.80 -3.31
C MET A 61 -12.63 25.12 -3.00
N GLY A 62 -12.95 25.66 -1.82
CA GLY A 62 -14.32 25.99 -1.40
C GLY A 62 -15.27 24.78 -1.25
N ARG A 63 -14.78 23.56 -1.47
CA ARG A 63 -15.51 22.29 -1.34
C ARG A 63 -14.62 21.27 -0.63
N ASP A 64 -15.22 20.31 0.03
CA ASP A 64 -14.51 19.18 0.59
C ASP A 64 -13.93 18.32 -0.54
N LYS A 65 -12.63 18.00 -0.47
CA LYS A 65 -11.96 17.17 -1.47
C LYS A 65 -12.58 15.78 -1.57
N SER A 66 -13.11 15.27 -0.47
CA SER A 66 -13.78 13.98 -0.41
C SER A 66 -14.96 13.87 -1.38
N ASP A 67 -15.61 15.02 -1.68
CA ASP A 67 -16.79 15.11 -2.53
C ASP A 67 -16.47 15.47 -4.00
N LEU A 68 -15.19 15.72 -4.33
CA LEU A 68 -14.78 15.91 -5.72
C LEU A 68 -14.93 14.60 -6.49
N THR A 69 -15.34 14.70 -7.76
CA THR A 69 -15.67 13.53 -8.57
C THR A 69 -14.80 13.39 -9.81
N ILE A 70 -14.39 12.16 -10.11
CA ILE A 70 -13.84 11.76 -11.41
C ILE A 70 -14.70 10.61 -11.92
N ASP A 71 -15.16 10.67 -13.17
CA ASP A 71 -16.01 9.65 -13.81
C ASP A 71 -17.24 9.26 -12.96
N GLY A 72 -17.85 10.26 -12.30
CA GLY A 72 -19.07 10.09 -11.50
C GLY A 72 -18.86 9.46 -10.12
N LYS A 73 -17.62 9.20 -9.71
CA LYS A 73 -17.28 8.71 -8.37
C LYS A 73 -16.55 9.78 -7.56
N THR A 74 -16.91 9.93 -6.30
CA THR A 74 -16.17 10.81 -5.39
C THR A 74 -14.77 10.26 -5.10
N PHE A 75 -13.83 11.13 -4.73
CA PHE A 75 -12.50 10.70 -4.32
C PHE A 75 -12.55 9.72 -3.16
N LEU A 76 -13.44 9.95 -2.20
CA LEU A 76 -13.63 9.04 -1.08
C LEU A 76 -14.14 7.67 -1.54
N GLU A 77 -15.12 7.62 -2.45
CA GLU A 77 -15.61 6.35 -3.04
C GLU A 77 -14.49 5.59 -3.77
N MET A 78 -13.65 6.31 -4.52
CA MET A 78 -12.51 5.68 -5.20
C MET A 78 -11.52 5.05 -4.22
N GLN A 79 -11.25 5.68 -3.08
CA GLN A 79 -10.36 5.12 -2.06
C GLN A 79 -11.01 3.93 -1.33
N ILE A 80 -12.28 4.01 -1.00
CA ILE A 80 -13.04 2.88 -0.40
C ILE A 80 -13.00 1.66 -1.32
N GLU A 81 -13.29 1.83 -2.61
CA GLU A 81 -13.26 0.73 -3.59
C GLU A 81 -11.88 0.05 -3.67
N LYS A 82 -10.78 0.80 -3.53
CA LYS A 82 -9.44 0.21 -3.49
C LYS A 82 -9.26 -0.68 -2.26
N GLY A 83 -9.70 -0.22 -1.09
CA GLY A 83 -9.68 -1.03 0.12
C GLY A 83 -10.49 -2.33 -0.04
N GLU A 84 -11.69 -2.22 -0.60
CA GLU A 84 -12.55 -3.37 -0.87
C GLU A 84 -11.92 -4.34 -1.89
N LYS A 85 -11.34 -3.85 -2.98
CA LYS A 85 -10.58 -4.66 -3.97
C LYS A 85 -9.38 -5.38 -3.34
N LEU A 86 -8.72 -4.75 -2.37
CA LEU A 86 -7.63 -5.35 -1.62
C LEU A 86 -8.11 -6.37 -0.57
N GLY A 87 -9.44 -6.51 -0.39
CA GLY A 87 -10.04 -7.42 0.59
C GLY A 87 -9.92 -6.92 2.02
N ILE A 88 -9.74 -5.62 2.23
CA ILE A 88 -9.68 -4.98 3.54
C ILE A 88 -11.12 -4.69 3.99
N SER A 89 -11.53 -5.26 5.13
CA SER A 89 -12.88 -5.08 5.67
C SER A 89 -12.96 -4.00 6.76
N ASP A 90 -11.85 -3.72 7.43
CA ASP A 90 -11.78 -2.68 8.46
C ASP A 90 -11.22 -1.39 7.83
N ILE A 91 -12.14 -0.51 7.38
CA ILE A 91 -11.81 0.78 6.78
C ILE A 91 -12.30 1.88 7.72
N LEU A 92 -11.45 2.85 8.01
CA LEU A 92 -11.69 3.97 8.92
C LEU A 92 -11.59 5.28 8.13
N LEU A 93 -12.60 6.16 8.27
CA LEU A 93 -12.63 7.46 7.62
C LEU A 93 -12.18 8.54 8.60
N SER A 94 -10.96 9.02 8.45
CA SER A 94 -10.37 10.02 9.35
C SER A 94 -10.82 11.42 8.97
N GLY A 95 -11.49 12.12 9.91
CA GLY A 95 -11.85 13.52 9.75
C GLY A 95 -12.84 13.83 8.62
N TYR A 96 -13.61 12.86 8.16
CA TYR A 96 -14.66 13.09 7.17
C TYR A 96 -15.82 13.86 7.80
N HIS A 97 -16.29 14.92 7.15
CA HIS A 97 -17.35 15.80 7.66
C HIS A 97 -18.67 15.70 6.87
N GLY A 98 -18.70 14.93 5.78
CA GLY A 98 -19.90 14.74 4.98
C GLY A 98 -20.95 13.84 5.65
N GLU A 99 -22.10 13.69 5.00
CA GLU A 99 -23.12 12.73 5.44
C GLU A 99 -22.56 11.31 5.48
N ASN A 100 -22.79 10.62 6.60
CA ASN A 100 -22.34 9.24 6.75
C ASN A 100 -23.23 8.26 5.97
N LYS A 101 -23.09 8.28 4.65
CA LYS A 101 -23.73 7.34 3.72
C LYS A 101 -22.95 6.04 3.53
N TYR A 102 -21.76 5.95 4.14
CA TYR A 102 -20.88 4.79 4.03
C TYR A 102 -21.03 3.88 5.24
N LYS A 103 -20.86 2.57 5.04
CA LYS A 103 -20.89 1.56 6.13
C LYS A 103 -19.68 1.61 7.07
N TYR A 104 -18.71 2.50 6.79
CA TYR A 104 -17.44 2.60 7.51
C TYR A 104 -17.47 3.67 8.60
N PRO A 105 -16.83 3.44 9.76
CA PRO A 105 -16.82 4.40 10.85
C PRO A 105 -16.05 5.67 10.50
N ILE A 106 -16.63 6.81 10.86
CA ILE A 106 -15.96 8.10 10.83
C ILE A 106 -15.24 8.29 12.16
N ILE A 107 -13.95 8.55 12.11
CA ILE A 107 -13.11 8.78 13.29
C ILE A 107 -12.78 10.27 13.36
N PRO A 108 -13.29 10.99 14.37
CA PRO A 108 -12.97 12.40 14.56
C PRO A 108 -11.50 12.57 15.00
N ASP A 109 -10.86 13.64 14.54
CA ASP A 109 -9.54 14.04 15.02
C ASP A 109 -9.61 14.40 16.51
N ARG A 110 -8.78 13.77 17.32
CA ARG A 110 -8.67 14.05 18.76
C ARG A 110 -7.87 15.33 19.06
N PHE A 111 -7.07 15.79 18.10
CA PHE A 111 -6.17 16.93 18.24
C PHE A 111 -6.29 17.88 17.04
N PRO A 112 -7.41 18.60 16.90
CA PRO A 112 -7.64 19.48 15.77
C PRO A 112 -6.50 20.49 15.58
N GLY A 113 -6.09 20.71 14.32
CA GLY A 113 -5.01 21.63 13.99
C GLY A 113 -3.58 21.10 14.18
N LYS A 114 -3.42 19.85 14.60
CA LYS A 114 -2.10 19.17 14.72
C LYS A 114 -1.69 18.40 13.47
N GLY A 115 -2.32 18.68 12.34
CA GLY A 115 -2.02 18.03 11.07
C GLY A 115 -2.45 16.56 11.02
N PRO A 116 -1.97 15.79 10.02
CA PRO A 116 -2.42 14.42 9.79
C PRO A 116 -2.16 13.45 10.95
N LEU A 117 -1.14 13.70 11.78
CA LEU A 117 -0.83 12.82 12.91
C LEU A 117 -1.98 12.72 13.93
N GLY A 118 -2.75 13.80 14.14
CA GLY A 118 -3.90 13.77 15.04
C GLY A 118 -4.97 12.79 14.60
N GLY A 119 -5.31 12.82 13.31
CA GLY A 119 -6.25 11.88 12.70
C GLY A 119 -5.72 10.44 12.68
N LEU A 120 -4.43 10.25 12.38
CA LEU A 120 -3.79 8.93 12.38
C LEU A 120 -3.77 8.31 13.77
N GLU A 121 -3.39 9.07 14.79
CA GLU A 121 -3.37 8.60 16.19
C GLU A 121 -4.74 8.10 16.62
N ALA A 122 -5.79 8.88 16.35
CA ALA A 122 -7.16 8.52 16.67
C ALA A 122 -7.60 7.23 15.94
N CYS A 123 -7.25 7.08 14.66
CA CYS A 123 -7.57 5.92 13.86
C CYS A 123 -6.78 4.68 14.31
N PHE A 124 -5.49 4.80 14.62
CA PHE A 124 -4.67 3.65 15.09
C PHE A 124 -5.23 3.04 16.36
N ARG A 125 -5.75 3.87 17.28
CA ARG A 125 -6.41 3.37 18.50
C ARG A 125 -7.75 2.68 18.24
N LYS A 126 -8.37 2.88 17.08
CA LYS A 126 -9.67 2.29 16.69
C LYS A 126 -9.53 1.15 15.69
N ALA A 127 -8.39 1.05 15.02
CA ALA A 127 -8.12 -0.03 14.09
C ALA A 127 -8.20 -1.40 14.78
N LYS A 128 -8.81 -2.36 14.09
CA LYS A 128 -8.97 -3.74 14.61
C LYS A 128 -7.74 -4.60 14.37
N ASN A 129 -6.86 -4.17 13.48
CA ASN A 129 -5.71 -4.95 13.03
C ASN A 129 -4.39 -4.24 13.42
N PRO A 130 -3.29 -5.00 13.57
CA PRO A 130 -2.00 -4.45 14.01
C PRO A 130 -1.31 -3.57 12.98
N TYR A 131 -1.76 -3.58 11.74
CA TYR A 131 -1.23 -2.75 10.65
C TYR A 131 -2.33 -1.92 10.02
N CYS A 132 -1.98 -0.71 9.58
CA CYS A 132 -2.86 0.18 8.86
C CYS A 132 -2.25 0.60 7.53
N LEU A 133 -2.95 0.35 6.42
CA LEU A 133 -2.71 1.05 5.17
C LEU A 133 -3.29 2.46 5.29
N VAL A 134 -2.44 3.45 5.22
CA VAL A 134 -2.81 4.87 5.24
C VAL A 134 -2.84 5.41 3.82
N LEU A 135 -3.89 6.16 3.48
CA LEU A 135 -4.04 6.76 2.16
C LEU A 135 -4.78 8.10 2.27
N GLY A 136 -4.24 9.14 1.63
CA GLY A 136 -4.91 10.44 1.50
C GLY A 136 -6.07 10.35 0.50
N VAL A 137 -7.13 11.11 0.74
CA VAL A 137 -8.24 11.23 -0.21
C VAL A 137 -7.83 12.00 -1.46
N ASP A 138 -6.79 12.82 -1.38
CA ASP A 138 -6.31 13.71 -2.44
C ASP A 138 -5.40 13.05 -3.50
N VAL A 139 -5.16 11.74 -3.39
CA VAL A 139 -4.45 10.91 -4.37
C VAL A 139 -5.38 9.85 -4.99
N PRO A 140 -6.48 10.24 -5.65
CA PRO A 140 -7.52 9.30 -6.08
C PRO A 140 -7.08 8.34 -7.19
N LEU A 141 -5.99 8.63 -7.89
CA LEU A 141 -5.55 7.89 -9.08
C LEU A 141 -4.60 6.73 -8.77
N VAL A 142 -4.09 6.60 -7.55
CA VAL A 142 -3.16 5.51 -7.19
C VAL A 142 -3.79 4.15 -7.48
N PRO A 143 -3.13 3.28 -8.27
CA PRO A 143 -3.67 1.95 -8.57
C PRO A 143 -3.71 1.06 -7.32
N ALA A 144 -4.74 0.19 -7.23
CA ALA A 144 -4.83 -0.79 -6.16
C ALA A 144 -3.66 -1.78 -6.17
N GLU A 145 -3.09 -2.04 -7.34
CA GLU A 145 -1.93 -2.90 -7.56
C GLU A 145 -0.67 -2.35 -6.87
N GLU A 146 -0.46 -1.03 -6.92
CA GLU A 146 0.64 -0.35 -6.21
C GLU A 146 0.46 -0.44 -4.69
N LEU A 147 -0.76 -0.25 -4.20
CA LEU A 147 -1.07 -0.45 -2.78
C LEU A 147 -0.87 -1.91 -2.36
N ALA A 148 -1.20 -2.87 -3.23
CA ALA A 148 -0.93 -4.28 -2.98
C ALA A 148 0.59 -4.58 -2.93
N ALA A 149 1.39 -3.91 -3.76
CA ALA A 149 2.84 -4.05 -3.76
C ALA A 149 3.46 -3.44 -2.48
N LEU A 150 3.01 -2.25 -2.08
CA LEU A 150 3.39 -1.60 -0.82
C LEU A 150 3.07 -2.49 0.39
N ILE A 151 1.87 -3.08 0.45
CA ILE A 151 1.49 -4.05 1.48
C ILE A 151 2.44 -5.25 1.47
N ARG A 152 2.73 -5.83 0.31
CA ARG A 152 3.68 -6.96 0.21
C ARG A 152 5.06 -6.59 0.73
N GLN A 153 5.59 -5.42 0.36
CA GLN A 153 6.88 -4.94 0.86
C GLN A 153 6.86 -4.82 2.39
N SER A 154 5.83 -4.21 2.96
CA SER A 154 5.71 -4.04 4.42
C SER A 154 5.69 -5.36 5.19
N LEU A 155 5.17 -6.43 4.59
CA LEU A 155 5.13 -7.76 5.21
C LEU A 155 6.51 -8.45 5.29
N HIS A 156 7.47 -7.96 4.51
CA HIS A 156 8.85 -8.45 4.50
C HIS A 156 9.82 -7.51 5.22
N SER A 157 9.33 -6.37 5.69
CA SER A 157 10.10 -5.36 6.44
C SER A 157 9.94 -5.56 7.94
N ASP A 158 11.00 -5.28 8.70
CA ASP A 158 10.97 -5.18 10.15
C ASP A 158 10.68 -3.74 10.63
N ALA A 159 10.61 -2.78 9.71
CA ALA A 159 10.27 -1.40 10.02
C ALA A 159 8.80 -1.27 10.45
N LYS A 160 8.55 -0.41 11.45
CA LYS A 160 7.18 -0.11 11.91
C LYS A 160 6.37 0.75 10.94
N ALA A 161 7.03 1.35 9.97
CA ALA A 161 6.41 2.09 8.88
C ALA A 161 7.14 1.79 7.57
N VAL A 162 6.37 1.51 6.50
CA VAL A 162 6.86 1.44 5.13
C VAL A 162 6.02 2.39 4.31
N ILE A 163 6.63 3.44 3.78
CA ILE A 163 5.94 4.46 2.98
C ILE A 163 6.25 4.28 1.50
N LEU A 164 5.34 4.74 0.65
CA LEU A 164 5.56 4.76 -0.79
C LEU A 164 6.52 5.90 -1.15
N SER A 165 7.40 5.65 -2.11
CA SER A 165 8.17 6.67 -2.82
C SER A 165 8.04 6.48 -4.33
N HIS A 166 8.20 7.56 -5.09
CA HIS A 166 8.21 7.54 -6.54
C HIS A 166 9.13 8.63 -7.09
N GLY A 167 10.08 8.24 -7.94
CA GLY A 167 11.06 9.19 -8.48
C GLY A 167 11.84 9.97 -7.41
N GLY A 168 12.09 9.34 -6.27
CA GLY A 168 12.78 9.93 -5.12
C GLY A 168 11.91 10.82 -4.24
N HIS A 169 10.61 10.96 -4.52
CA HIS A 169 9.66 11.66 -3.66
C HIS A 169 8.98 10.70 -2.69
N GLU A 170 9.12 10.97 -1.41
CA GLU A 170 8.52 10.16 -0.34
C GLU A 170 7.11 10.65 -0.02
N GLU A 171 6.15 9.71 0.09
CA GLU A 171 4.75 9.98 0.36
C GLU A 171 4.36 9.45 1.75
N PRO A 172 4.54 10.24 2.81
CA PRO A 172 4.35 9.77 4.18
C PRO A 172 2.88 9.47 4.54
N LEU A 173 1.93 10.00 3.76
CA LEU A 173 0.50 9.69 3.92
C LEU A 173 0.01 8.60 2.97
N MET A 174 0.95 7.86 2.39
CA MET A 174 0.73 6.68 1.57
C MET A 174 1.69 5.58 2.04
N GLY A 175 1.26 4.80 3.03
CA GLY A 175 2.15 3.83 3.68
C GLY A 175 1.41 2.78 4.49
N VAL A 176 2.13 1.75 4.90
CA VAL A 176 1.67 0.77 5.88
C VAL A 176 2.40 1.02 7.19
N TYR A 177 1.63 1.18 8.25
CA TYR A 177 2.11 1.54 9.58
C TYR A 177 1.67 0.51 10.61
N CYS A 178 2.52 0.23 11.58
CA CYS A 178 2.15 -0.54 12.77
C CYS A 178 1.31 0.33 13.72
N THR A 179 0.19 -0.20 14.22
CA THR A 179 -0.72 0.55 15.11
C THR A 179 -0.11 0.84 16.49
N ASP A 180 0.94 0.12 16.90
CA ASP A 180 1.69 0.39 18.13
C ASP A 180 2.42 1.74 18.12
N LEU A 181 2.53 2.39 16.96
CA LEU A 181 3.05 3.75 16.82
C LEU A 181 2.10 4.83 17.40
N ALA A 182 0.88 4.49 17.82
CA ALA A 182 -0.11 5.45 18.34
C ALA A 182 0.42 6.26 19.53
N ASP A 183 1.15 5.64 20.47
CA ASP A 183 1.71 6.33 21.63
C ASP A 183 2.86 7.27 21.23
N ALA A 184 3.71 6.85 20.32
CA ALA A 184 4.77 7.71 19.77
C ALA A 184 4.19 8.89 18.97
N MET A 185 3.06 8.70 18.26
CA MET A 185 2.34 9.80 17.60
C MET A 185 1.77 10.77 18.61
N LEU A 186 1.16 10.30 19.70
CA LEU A 186 0.65 11.15 20.78
C LEU A 186 1.76 11.99 21.40
N GLU A 187 2.94 11.41 21.66
CA GLU A 187 4.10 12.14 22.14
C GLU A 187 4.50 13.27 21.17
N GLU A 188 4.63 12.97 19.88
CA GLU A 188 5.00 13.94 18.84
C GLU A 188 3.97 15.09 18.73
N ILE A 189 2.68 14.78 18.78
CA ILE A 189 1.58 15.76 18.76
C ILE A 189 1.64 16.69 19.98
N THR A 190 1.95 16.14 21.14
CA THR A 190 1.96 16.87 22.42
C THR A 190 3.18 17.77 22.55
N LEU A 191 4.35 17.26 22.20
CA LEU A 191 5.63 17.96 22.41
C LEU A 191 6.03 18.84 21.23
N ARG A 192 5.50 18.58 20.03
CA ARG A 192 5.90 19.23 18.78
C ARG A 192 4.69 19.63 17.93
N LYS A 193 4.98 20.10 16.70
CA LYS A 193 3.95 20.55 15.77
C LYS A 193 3.24 19.40 15.00
N GLY A 194 3.55 18.14 15.29
CA GLY A 194 2.91 17.00 14.62
C GLY A 194 3.33 16.80 13.16
N ALA A 195 4.60 17.09 12.82
CA ALA A 195 5.11 16.90 11.47
C ALA A 195 5.37 15.40 11.20
N VAL A 196 4.73 14.84 10.18
CA VAL A 196 4.80 13.41 9.87
C VAL A 196 6.23 12.96 9.57
N PHE A 197 7.00 13.71 8.79
CA PHE A 197 8.40 13.36 8.50
C PHE A 197 9.31 13.42 9.74
N ALA A 198 9.08 14.37 10.66
CA ALA A 198 9.83 14.40 11.91
C ALA A 198 9.55 13.16 12.76
N PHE A 199 8.28 12.76 12.83
CA PHE A 199 7.84 11.53 13.47
C PHE A 199 8.48 10.28 12.83
N LEU A 200 8.45 10.15 11.51
CA LEU A 200 9.02 9.01 10.79
C LEU A 200 10.53 8.90 11.03
N ARG A 201 11.29 10.01 10.91
CA ARG A 201 12.74 10.00 11.15
C ARG A 201 13.12 9.60 12.58
N LYS A 202 12.29 9.96 13.56
CA LYS A 202 12.49 9.58 14.96
C LYS A 202 12.25 8.09 15.20
N ASN A 203 11.25 7.49 14.53
CA ASN A 203 10.81 6.12 14.79
C ASN A 203 11.36 5.09 13.79
N GLY A 204 12.02 5.53 12.73
CA GLY A 204 12.50 4.70 11.64
C GLY A 204 11.39 4.32 10.66
N TYR A 205 11.73 4.26 9.39
CA TYR A 205 10.84 3.82 8.31
C TYR A 205 11.66 3.29 7.14
N GLU A 206 11.00 2.55 6.27
CA GLU A 206 11.53 2.12 4.97
C GLU A 206 10.67 2.69 3.84
N CYS A 207 11.24 2.75 2.64
CA CYS A 207 10.53 3.18 1.44
C CYS A 207 10.28 1.99 0.50
N TYR A 208 9.08 1.93 -0.06
CA TYR A 208 8.76 1.16 -1.25
C TYR A 208 8.83 2.08 -2.46
N GLU A 209 9.85 1.92 -3.31
CA GLU A 209 9.98 2.74 -4.53
C GLU A 209 9.10 2.15 -5.63
N SER A 210 8.04 2.89 -5.98
CA SER A 210 7.10 2.53 -7.05
C SER A 210 7.72 2.76 -8.42
N GLN A 211 7.48 1.83 -9.33
CA GLN A 211 7.84 1.95 -10.75
C GLN A 211 6.66 2.46 -11.61
N ALA A 212 5.53 2.75 -11.00
CA ALA A 212 4.38 3.29 -11.71
C ALA A 212 4.62 4.74 -12.14
N ALA A 213 3.88 5.18 -13.16
CA ALA A 213 4.04 6.53 -13.68
C ALA A 213 3.70 7.60 -12.62
N ALA A 214 4.54 8.63 -12.50
CA ALA A 214 4.45 9.66 -11.46
C ALA A 214 3.06 10.35 -11.36
N TRP A 215 2.35 10.48 -12.47
CA TRP A 215 1.02 11.11 -12.48
C TRP A 215 -0.03 10.37 -11.63
N TYR A 216 0.14 9.06 -11.36
CA TYR A 216 -0.73 8.31 -10.44
C TYR A 216 -0.68 8.84 -9.01
N PHE A 217 0.44 9.45 -8.62
CA PHE A 217 0.70 9.95 -7.27
C PHE A 217 0.45 11.44 -7.13
N SER A 218 -0.12 12.08 -8.17
CA SER A 218 -0.41 13.52 -8.15
C SER A 218 -1.47 13.84 -7.08
N ASN A 219 -1.09 14.72 -6.16
CA ASN A 219 -2.00 15.29 -5.18
C ASN A 219 -2.93 16.31 -5.84
N ILE A 220 -4.23 16.11 -5.76
CA ILE A 220 -5.23 17.06 -6.28
C ILE A 220 -5.56 18.08 -5.20
N ASN A 221 -4.79 19.18 -5.18
CA ASN A 221 -4.85 20.20 -4.13
C ASN A 221 -5.52 21.52 -4.56
N ASP A 222 -5.71 21.72 -5.86
CA ASP A 222 -6.25 22.94 -6.45
C ASP A 222 -7.17 22.65 -7.65
N SER A 223 -7.92 23.68 -8.06
CA SER A 223 -8.91 23.56 -9.13
C SER A 223 -8.29 23.38 -10.52
N GLU A 224 -7.04 23.79 -10.73
CA GLU A 224 -6.34 23.67 -12.01
C GLU A 224 -5.91 22.23 -12.22
N THR A 225 -5.19 21.64 -11.25
CA THR A 225 -4.82 20.22 -11.24
C THR A 225 -6.06 19.31 -11.37
N TYR A 226 -7.15 19.65 -10.66
CA TYR A 226 -8.41 18.92 -10.79
C TYR A 226 -8.98 18.96 -12.21
N LYS A 227 -9.04 20.13 -12.84
CA LYS A 227 -9.56 20.29 -14.21
C LYS A 227 -8.69 19.57 -15.24
N GLU A 228 -7.38 19.62 -15.08
CA GLU A 228 -6.43 18.95 -15.95
C GLU A 228 -6.62 17.42 -15.88
N ILE A 229 -6.69 16.87 -14.68
CA ILE A 229 -6.88 15.43 -14.47
C ILE A 229 -8.27 15.00 -14.94
N ALA A 230 -9.34 15.69 -14.52
CA ALA A 230 -10.70 15.37 -14.93
C ALA A 230 -10.91 15.52 -16.46
N GLY A 231 -10.27 16.53 -17.09
CA GLY A 231 -10.31 16.74 -18.54
C GLY A 231 -9.52 15.71 -19.34
N ASN A 232 -8.39 15.23 -18.81
CA ASN A 232 -7.55 14.23 -19.47
C ASN A 232 -8.09 12.80 -19.30
N HIS A 233 -8.83 12.51 -18.23
CA HIS A 233 -9.49 11.21 -18.04
C HIS A 233 -10.48 10.90 -19.17
N PHE A 234 -11.16 11.88 -19.73
CA PHE A 234 -12.01 11.72 -20.92
C PHE A 234 -11.22 11.37 -22.20
N ARG A 235 -9.91 11.64 -22.27
CA ARG A 235 -9.05 11.32 -23.43
C ARG A 235 -8.27 10.02 -23.29
N PHE A 236 -8.03 9.54 -22.07
CA PHE A 236 -7.35 8.27 -21.82
C PHE A 236 -8.38 7.13 -21.70
N ASN A 237 -8.64 6.48 -22.84
CA ASN A 237 -9.51 5.31 -22.89
C ASN A 237 -8.86 4.15 -22.14
N TRP A 238 -9.35 3.85 -20.92
CA TRP A 238 -8.94 2.76 -20.05
C TRP A 238 -8.73 1.40 -20.75
N LYS A 239 -9.47 1.17 -21.84
CA LYS A 239 -9.40 -0.05 -22.62
C LYS A 239 -8.07 -0.22 -23.37
N THR A 240 -7.32 0.86 -23.59
CA THR A 240 -6.05 0.81 -24.33
C THR A 240 -4.87 0.49 -23.42
N VAL A 241 -4.86 0.95 -22.18
CA VAL A 241 -3.78 0.68 -21.20
C VAL A 241 -3.84 -0.76 -20.68
N MET A 242 -5.05 -1.32 -20.51
CA MET A 242 -5.25 -2.71 -20.05
C MET A 242 -4.91 -3.76 -21.12
N ARG A 243 -4.59 -3.38 -22.36
CA ARG A 243 -4.22 -4.32 -23.45
C ARG A 243 -2.74 -4.61 -23.56
N VAL A 244 -1.88 -3.81 -22.94
CA VAL A 244 -0.42 -3.97 -23.05
C VAL A 244 0.10 -5.06 -22.10
N ASP A 245 -0.55 -5.34 -20.98
CA ASP A 245 -0.05 -6.28 -19.96
C ASP A 245 -0.54 -7.74 -20.13
N ARG A 246 -1.17 -8.10 -21.27
CA ARG A 246 -1.57 -9.49 -21.52
C ARG A 246 -0.63 -10.28 -22.41
N ASN A 247 0.51 -9.71 -22.78
CA ASN A 247 1.50 -10.35 -23.66
C ASN A 247 2.93 -10.33 -23.07
N VAL A 248 3.07 -10.61 -21.76
CA VAL A 248 4.35 -11.02 -21.17
C VAL A 248 4.11 -12.22 -20.26
#